data_c6eb800799dcabafaccf8f232001adc6
#
_entry.id   c6eb800799dcabafaccf8f232001adc6
#
_cell.length_a   1.000
_cell.length_b   1.000
_cell.length_c   1.000
_cell.angle_alpha   90.00
_cell.angle_beta   90.00
_cell.angle_gamma   90.00
#
_symmetry.space_group_name_H-M   'P 1'
#
loop_
_entity.id
_entity.type
_entity.pdbx_description
1 polymer ?
#
loop_
_entity_poly.entity_id
_entity_poly.type
_entity_poly.pdbx_seq_one_letter_code
_entity_poly.pdbx_strand_id
1 'polypeptide(L)'
;LQLNTGTYTNAAAESFKVTKLKYYVSNFKLTNINGSVYTVPQASSYFLIDESNVAAHEAELSIPEGEYKTLSFVLGVDSLRNTMDVSQRTGVLDVSAAAADMYWSWNSGYIFFKMDGTSPSIPAMGGVFQYHVGGFGGYSSPQPNNLRTITLDLTPRGTPKVKAAKSTNIHLMVDILKALNGSTNMSFATTAMIHSAAPGTASHRATLRVLRR
;
A
#
# COMPACT_ATOMS: atom_id res chain seq x y z
N LEU A 1 -4.26 -11.02 -8.89
CA LEU A 1 -3.66 -10.28 -10.00
C LEU A 1 -2.71 -11.20 -10.77
N GLN A 2 -2.71 -11.13 -12.12
CA GLN A 2 -1.76 -11.87 -12.97
C GLN A 2 -0.78 -10.86 -13.57
N LEU A 3 0.41 -10.80 -13.02
CA LEU A 3 1.47 -9.92 -13.54
C LEU A 3 1.91 -10.36 -14.93
N ASN A 4 2.23 -9.41 -15.77
CA ASN A 4 2.73 -9.56 -17.16
C ASN A 4 1.75 -10.19 -18.16
N THR A 5 0.86 -11.08 -17.73
CA THR A 5 -0.02 -11.86 -18.60
C THR A 5 -1.48 -11.42 -18.57
N GLY A 6 -2.00 -11.05 -17.41
CA GLY A 6 -3.38 -10.59 -17.24
C GLY A 6 -3.63 -9.27 -17.97
N THR A 7 -4.75 -9.19 -18.68
CA THR A 7 -5.22 -7.95 -19.32
C THR A 7 -6.43 -7.44 -18.56
N TYR A 8 -6.41 -6.17 -18.18
CA TYR A 8 -7.43 -5.49 -17.40
C TYR A 8 -7.93 -4.26 -18.16
N THR A 9 -9.07 -3.72 -17.76
CA THR A 9 -9.64 -2.52 -18.35
C THR A 9 -9.97 -1.53 -17.23
N ASN A 10 -9.55 -0.27 -17.36
CA ASN A 10 -9.90 0.79 -16.43
C ASN A 10 -11.27 1.43 -16.77
N ALA A 11 -11.74 2.37 -15.96
CA ALA A 11 -13.02 3.05 -16.19
C ALA A 11 -13.02 4.01 -17.40
N ALA A 12 -11.86 4.31 -17.98
CA ALA A 12 -11.74 5.03 -19.25
C ALA A 12 -11.78 4.10 -20.48
N ALA A 13 -12.16 2.83 -20.29
CA ALA A 13 -12.18 1.78 -21.31
C ALA A 13 -10.80 1.49 -21.95
N GLU A 14 -9.72 1.78 -21.25
CA GLU A 14 -8.37 1.52 -21.71
C GLU A 14 -7.89 0.17 -21.19
N SER A 15 -7.38 -0.69 -22.08
CA SER A 15 -6.81 -1.96 -21.70
C SER A 15 -5.38 -1.79 -21.18
N PHE A 16 -4.97 -2.60 -20.21
CA PHE A 16 -3.62 -2.54 -19.65
C PHE A 16 -3.19 -3.87 -19.04
N LYS A 17 -1.88 -4.00 -18.85
CA LYS A 17 -1.24 -5.08 -18.09
C LYS A 17 -0.43 -4.47 -16.96
N VAL A 18 -0.43 -5.14 -15.80
CA VAL A 18 0.44 -4.77 -14.67
C VAL A 18 1.68 -5.64 -14.72
N THR A 19 2.85 -5.02 -14.67
CA THR A 19 4.16 -5.71 -14.66
C THR A 19 4.79 -5.74 -13.27
N LYS A 20 4.45 -4.76 -12.43
CA LYS A 20 4.91 -4.68 -11.04
C LYS A 20 3.82 -4.07 -10.16
N LEU A 21 3.62 -4.67 -9.00
CA LEU A 21 2.78 -4.11 -7.94
C LEU A 21 3.42 -4.36 -6.59
N LYS A 22 3.75 -3.28 -5.89
CA LYS A 22 4.26 -3.30 -4.52
C LYS A 22 3.62 -2.20 -3.70
N TYR A 23 3.37 -2.45 -2.42
CA TYR A 23 2.89 -1.41 -1.50
C TYR A 23 3.21 -1.73 -0.06
N TYR A 24 3.38 -0.67 0.75
CA TYR A 24 3.58 -0.81 2.19
C TYR A 24 2.26 -0.77 2.94
N VAL A 25 2.14 -1.67 3.92
CA VAL A 25 1.14 -1.62 4.98
C VAL A 25 1.84 -1.55 6.34
N SER A 26 1.36 -0.70 7.22
CA SER A 26 2.05 -0.43 8.48
C SER A 26 1.12 0.00 9.60
N ASN A 27 1.68 0.17 10.81
CA ASN A 27 1.00 0.78 11.97
C ASN A 27 -0.33 0.10 12.32
N PHE A 28 -0.30 -1.20 12.50
CA PHE A 28 -1.48 -2.01 12.77
C PHE A 28 -2.05 -1.75 14.16
N LYS A 29 -3.39 -1.66 14.22
CA LYS A 29 -4.17 -1.57 15.45
C LYS A 29 -5.36 -2.53 15.37
N LEU A 30 -5.67 -3.19 16.46
CA LEU A 30 -6.83 -4.07 16.57
C LEU A 30 -7.70 -3.62 17.73
N THR A 31 -9.01 -3.51 17.50
CA THR A 31 -9.97 -3.21 18.56
C THR A 31 -10.71 -4.48 18.95
N ASN A 32 -10.59 -4.85 20.22
CA ASN A 32 -11.29 -5.98 20.81
C ASN A 32 -12.81 -5.71 20.88
N ILE A 33 -13.63 -6.75 21.00
CA ILE A 33 -15.08 -6.62 21.15
C ILE A 33 -15.48 -5.81 22.39
N ASN A 34 -14.66 -5.85 23.46
CA ASN A 34 -14.86 -5.06 24.69
C ASN A 34 -14.46 -3.58 24.55
N GLY A 35 -13.95 -3.16 23.37
CA GLY A 35 -13.55 -1.79 23.09
C GLY A 35 -12.08 -1.47 23.38
N SER A 36 -11.32 -2.36 24.02
CA SER A 36 -9.87 -2.15 24.20
C SER A 36 -9.15 -2.16 22.85
N VAL A 37 -8.10 -1.33 22.72
CA VAL A 37 -7.31 -1.22 21.50
C VAL A 37 -5.90 -1.74 21.77
N TYR A 38 -5.48 -2.70 20.96
CA TYR A 38 -4.09 -3.13 20.90
C TYR A 38 -3.39 -2.47 19.70
N THR A 39 -2.28 -1.79 19.97
CA THR A 39 -1.41 -1.24 18.94
C THR A 39 -0.20 -2.15 18.80
N VAL A 40 0.03 -2.68 17.60
CA VAL A 40 1.20 -3.50 17.30
C VAL A 40 2.45 -2.64 17.47
N PRO A 41 3.49 -3.13 18.19
CA PRO A 41 4.75 -2.40 18.33
C PRO A 41 5.30 -1.96 16.98
N GLN A 42 5.74 -0.72 16.90
CA GLN A 42 6.12 -0.11 15.61
C GLN A 42 7.22 -0.90 14.89
N ALA A 43 8.20 -1.43 15.62
CA ALA A 43 9.28 -2.23 15.03
C ALA A 43 8.79 -3.50 14.30
N SER A 44 7.60 -4.01 14.66
CA SER A 44 6.99 -5.22 14.08
C SER A 44 5.77 -4.90 13.22
N SER A 45 5.62 -3.67 12.76
CA SER A 45 4.38 -3.18 12.14
C SER A 45 4.59 -2.65 10.72
N TYR A 46 5.62 -3.10 10.00
CA TYR A 46 5.87 -2.73 8.60
C TYR A 46 5.98 -3.98 7.73
N PHE A 47 5.23 -3.98 6.63
CA PHE A 47 5.24 -5.07 5.66
C PHE A 47 5.24 -4.48 4.25
N LEU A 48 6.08 -5.05 3.38
CA LEU A 48 6.09 -4.76 1.96
C LEU A 48 5.36 -5.90 1.25
N ILE A 49 4.19 -5.59 0.73
CA ILE A 49 3.45 -6.50 -0.13
C ILE A 49 4.04 -6.40 -1.53
N ASP A 50 4.47 -7.52 -2.09
CA ASP A 50 5.04 -7.64 -3.42
C ASP A 50 4.29 -8.73 -4.19
N GLU A 51 3.52 -8.34 -5.19
CA GLU A 51 2.68 -9.27 -5.98
C GLU A 51 3.51 -10.32 -6.72
N SER A 52 4.79 -10.08 -6.97
CA SER A 52 5.69 -11.05 -7.59
C SER A 52 6.18 -12.14 -6.63
N ASN A 53 5.97 -11.96 -5.32
CA ASN A 53 6.45 -12.87 -4.28
C ASN A 53 5.30 -13.30 -3.37
N VAL A 54 4.81 -14.53 -3.54
CA VAL A 54 3.69 -15.07 -2.76
C VAL A 54 3.95 -15.02 -1.24
N ALA A 55 5.17 -15.23 -0.79
CA ALA A 55 5.53 -15.14 0.63
C ALA A 55 5.38 -13.72 1.21
N ALA A 56 5.42 -12.70 0.35
CA ALA A 56 5.23 -11.29 0.74
C ALA A 56 3.75 -10.85 0.70
N HIS A 57 2.80 -11.77 0.49
CA HIS A 57 1.37 -11.47 0.56
C HIS A 57 0.81 -11.55 1.97
N GLU A 58 1.61 -12.01 2.93
CA GLU A 58 1.20 -12.19 4.32
C GLU A 58 1.87 -11.16 5.24
N ALA A 59 1.08 -10.62 6.17
CA ALA A 59 1.55 -9.79 7.28
C ALA A 59 1.30 -10.57 8.57
N GLU A 60 2.35 -11.13 9.15
CA GLU A 60 2.26 -11.88 10.41
C GLU A 60 2.40 -10.94 11.61
N LEU A 61 1.40 -10.93 12.49
CA LEU A 61 1.36 -10.07 13.65
C LEU A 61 1.26 -10.90 14.93
N SER A 62 2.10 -10.60 15.91
CA SER A 62 1.95 -11.11 17.27
C SER A 62 1.02 -10.21 18.06
N ILE A 63 -0.18 -10.70 18.37
CA ILE A 63 -1.20 -9.95 19.09
C ILE A 63 -1.74 -10.75 20.29
N PRO A 64 -2.20 -10.09 21.37
CA PRO A 64 -2.77 -10.76 22.54
C PRO A 64 -3.98 -11.63 22.20
N GLU A 65 -4.24 -12.61 23.03
CA GLU A 65 -5.47 -13.39 22.96
C GLU A 65 -6.70 -12.47 23.08
N GLY A 66 -7.72 -12.81 22.34
CA GLY A 66 -8.96 -12.03 22.35
C GLY A 66 -9.78 -12.19 21.09
N GLU A 67 -10.91 -11.53 21.08
CA GLU A 67 -11.83 -11.47 19.95
C GLU A 67 -11.87 -10.03 19.42
N TYR A 68 -11.56 -9.84 18.14
CA TYR A 68 -11.33 -8.52 17.56
C TYR A 68 -12.42 -8.15 16.56
N LYS A 69 -13.00 -6.96 16.73
CA LYS A 69 -14.06 -6.44 15.86
C LYS A 69 -13.56 -5.50 14.77
N THR A 70 -12.34 -4.91 14.95
CA THR A 70 -11.81 -3.94 14.00
C THR A 70 -10.32 -4.17 13.77
N LEU A 71 -9.90 -4.09 12.52
CA LEU A 71 -8.50 -3.99 12.11
C LEU A 71 -8.27 -2.63 11.46
N SER A 72 -7.25 -1.90 11.92
CA SER A 72 -6.82 -0.65 11.30
C SER A 72 -5.33 -0.71 10.97
N PHE A 73 -4.95 -0.15 9.83
CA PHE A 73 -3.56 -0.05 9.40
C PHE A 73 -3.38 1.17 8.49
N VAL A 74 -2.13 1.54 8.25
CA VAL A 74 -1.76 2.63 7.34
C VAL A 74 -1.25 2.04 6.03
N LEU A 75 -1.76 2.53 4.91
CA LEU A 75 -1.12 2.36 3.60
C LEU A 75 0.01 3.38 3.51
N GLY A 76 1.25 2.89 3.47
CA GLY A 76 2.46 3.69 3.43
C GLY A 76 3.40 3.48 4.61
N VAL A 77 4.42 4.32 4.67
CA VAL A 77 5.43 4.38 5.75
C VAL A 77 5.34 5.74 6.41
N ASP A 78 5.13 5.77 7.71
CA ASP A 78 4.94 7.02 8.47
C ASP A 78 6.20 7.89 8.54
N SER A 79 6.02 9.13 9.03
CA SER A 79 7.10 10.12 9.12
C SER A 79 8.25 9.64 10.00
N LEU A 80 7.97 8.92 11.09
CA LEU A 80 9.03 8.46 11.99
C LEU A 80 10.05 7.58 11.25
N ARG A 81 9.58 6.65 10.42
CA ARG A 81 10.47 5.79 9.64
C ARG A 81 11.06 6.49 8.41
N ASN A 82 10.32 7.40 7.79
CA ASN A 82 10.83 8.21 6.68
C ASN A 82 11.94 9.18 7.13
N THR A 83 11.92 9.65 8.36
CA THR A 83 12.90 10.61 8.91
C THR A 83 14.01 9.96 9.74
N MET A 84 13.91 8.65 9.98
CA MET A 84 14.94 7.90 10.70
C MET A 84 16.25 7.85 9.90
N ASP A 85 17.38 7.77 10.60
CA ASP A 85 18.66 7.54 9.94
C ASP A 85 18.62 6.30 9.05
N VAL A 86 19.18 6.39 7.84
CA VAL A 86 19.15 5.30 6.84
C VAL A 86 19.78 4.02 7.38
N SER A 87 20.85 4.13 8.18
CA SER A 87 21.53 2.98 8.79
C SER A 87 20.67 2.19 9.78
N GLN A 88 19.59 2.78 10.28
CA GLN A 88 18.66 2.17 11.22
C GLN A 88 17.41 1.58 10.53
N ARG A 89 17.30 1.71 9.21
CA ARG A 89 16.19 1.16 8.42
C ARG A 89 16.52 -0.26 8.01
N THR A 90 15.89 -1.22 8.64
CA THR A 90 16.18 -2.66 8.49
C THR A 90 14.98 -3.42 7.93
N GLY A 91 15.19 -4.67 7.53
CA GLY A 91 14.14 -5.56 7.01
C GLY A 91 13.52 -5.02 5.74
N VAL A 92 12.19 -4.94 5.70
CA VAL A 92 11.45 -4.44 4.52
C VAL A 92 11.65 -2.95 4.24
N LEU A 93 12.26 -2.22 5.18
CA LEU A 93 12.61 -0.80 5.05
C LEU A 93 14.08 -0.58 4.69
N ASP A 94 14.88 -1.61 4.54
CA ASP A 94 16.29 -1.49 4.15
C ASP A 94 16.41 -1.03 2.70
N VAL A 95 16.88 0.21 2.52
CA VAL A 95 16.99 0.85 1.21
C VAL A 95 18.11 0.28 0.34
N SER A 96 19.01 -0.51 0.92
CA SER A 96 20.06 -1.23 0.19
C SER A 96 19.62 -2.65 -0.25
N ALA A 97 18.49 -3.12 0.25
CA ALA A 97 17.98 -4.47 0.01
C ALA A 97 16.50 -4.46 -0.39
N ALA A 98 15.59 -4.82 0.51
CA ALA A 98 14.18 -5.03 0.19
C ALA A 98 13.47 -3.75 -0.31
N ALA A 99 13.88 -2.58 0.16
CA ALA A 99 13.31 -1.30 -0.25
C ALA A 99 14.08 -0.61 -1.40
N ALA A 100 15.07 -1.24 -2.02
CA ALA A 100 15.94 -0.60 -3.01
C ALA A 100 15.17 0.05 -4.18
N ASP A 101 14.08 -0.56 -4.62
CA ASP A 101 13.21 -0.01 -5.68
C ASP A 101 11.94 0.67 -5.14
N MET A 102 11.83 0.84 -3.82
CA MET A 102 10.70 1.45 -3.10
C MET A 102 11.12 2.71 -2.32
N TYR A 103 12.21 3.35 -2.71
CA TYR A 103 12.75 4.52 -2.04
C TYR A 103 13.30 5.54 -3.02
N TRP A 104 13.02 6.82 -2.77
CA TRP A 104 13.58 7.94 -3.54
C TRP A 104 14.74 8.58 -2.77
N SER A 105 15.98 8.37 -3.22
CA SER A 105 17.15 8.99 -2.62
C SER A 105 17.13 10.52 -2.71
N TRP A 106 16.58 11.06 -3.80
CA TRP A 106 16.45 12.49 -4.05
C TRP A 106 15.43 13.20 -3.16
N ASN A 107 14.47 12.47 -2.57
CA ASN A 107 13.41 13.00 -1.71
C ASN A 107 13.40 12.37 -0.32
N SER A 108 14.37 11.52 -0.02
CA SER A 108 14.55 10.82 1.26
C SER A 108 13.27 10.15 1.80
N GLY A 109 12.41 9.62 0.89
CA GLY A 109 11.12 9.05 1.26
C GLY A 109 10.80 7.75 0.54
N TYR A 110 9.99 6.91 1.22
CA TYR A 110 9.51 5.66 0.64
C TYR A 110 8.42 5.87 -0.40
N ILE A 111 8.41 5.01 -1.42
CA ILE A 111 7.28 4.82 -2.32
C ILE A 111 6.27 3.93 -1.59
N PHE A 112 5.09 4.46 -1.29
CA PHE A 112 4.06 3.75 -0.52
C PHE A 112 3.29 2.75 -1.34
N PHE A 113 3.06 3.11 -2.61
CA PHE A 113 2.39 2.30 -3.61
C PHE A 113 3.12 2.47 -4.94
N LYS A 114 3.47 1.35 -5.55
CA LYS A 114 4.15 1.29 -6.84
C LYS A 114 3.42 0.32 -7.75
N MET A 115 2.95 0.84 -8.88
CA MET A 115 2.32 0.04 -9.94
C MET A 115 2.91 0.45 -11.28
N ASP A 116 3.61 -0.48 -11.91
CA ASP A 116 4.13 -0.33 -13.25
C ASP A 116 3.40 -1.26 -14.21
N GLY A 117 3.32 -0.88 -15.47
CA GLY A 117 2.69 -1.72 -16.46
C GLY A 117 2.73 -1.14 -17.86
N THR A 118 1.90 -1.69 -18.74
CA THR A 118 1.79 -1.27 -20.13
C THR A 118 0.34 -1.10 -20.54
N SER A 119 0.09 -0.13 -21.43
CA SER A 119 -1.19 0.07 -22.08
C SER A 119 -0.99 0.52 -23.54
N PRO A 120 -1.71 -0.05 -24.50
CA PRO A 120 -1.68 0.42 -25.88
C PRO A 120 -2.25 1.84 -26.05
N SER A 121 -2.97 2.35 -25.05
CA SER A 121 -3.52 3.72 -25.05
C SER A 121 -2.46 4.79 -24.81
N ILE A 122 -1.24 4.42 -24.40
CA ILE A 122 -0.14 5.36 -24.18
C ILE A 122 0.61 5.57 -25.50
N PRO A 123 0.60 6.78 -26.08
CA PRO A 123 1.20 7.02 -27.39
C PRO A 123 2.72 7.10 -27.37
N ALA A 124 3.32 7.26 -26.20
CA ALA A 124 4.75 7.44 -26.00
C ALA A 124 5.37 6.35 -25.11
N MET A 125 6.68 6.37 -24.91
CA MET A 125 7.40 5.52 -23.95
C MET A 125 7.19 4.00 -24.13
N GLY A 126 6.92 3.55 -25.35
CA GLY A 126 6.66 2.11 -25.61
C GLY A 126 5.40 1.59 -24.91
N GLY A 127 4.43 2.45 -24.62
CA GLY A 127 3.19 2.08 -23.93
C GLY A 127 3.35 1.86 -22.43
N VAL A 128 4.42 2.29 -21.78
CA VAL A 128 4.71 2.05 -20.35
C VAL A 128 4.03 3.11 -19.49
N PHE A 129 3.44 2.68 -18.37
CA PHE A 129 3.03 3.57 -17.28
C PHE A 129 3.77 3.24 -15.98
N GLN A 130 3.94 4.28 -15.15
CA GLN A 130 4.57 4.17 -13.83
C GLN A 130 3.82 5.03 -12.82
N TYR A 131 3.18 4.39 -11.85
CA TYR A 131 2.45 5.06 -10.78
C TYR A 131 3.14 4.78 -9.45
N HIS A 132 3.99 5.72 -9.05
CA HIS A 132 4.75 5.69 -7.81
C HIS A 132 4.21 6.77 -6.87
N VAL A 133 3.55 6.36 -5.82
CA VAL A 133 2.94 7.25 -4.82
C VAL A 133 3.68 7.14 -3.51
N GLY A 134 4.19 8.24 -3.01
CA GLY A 134 4.82 8.39 -1.71
C GLY A 134 4.42 9.73 -1.09
N GLY A 135 5.16 10.21 -0.11
CA GLY A 135 4.93 11.48 0.55
C GLY A 135 4.27 11.33 1.91
N PHE A 136 5.04 11.65 2.95
CA PHE A 136 4.65 11.54 4.37
C PHE A 136 4.39 12.91 5.03
N GLY A 137 4.31 14.00 4.27
CA GLY A 137 4.12 15.35 4.78
C GLY A 137 5.37 16.21 4.76
N GLY A 138 6.53 15.64 4.41
CA GLY A 138 7.83 16.32 4.24
C GLY A 138 8.78 16.16 5.41
N TYR A 139 10.08 16.33 5.11
CA TYR A 139 11.18 16.25 6.08
C TYR A 139 11.55 17.63 6.66
N SER A 140 11.93 18.55 5.80
CA SER A 140 12.38 19.93 6.18
C SER A 140 11.42 21.01 5.71
N SER A 141 10.50 20.69 4.83
CA SER A 141 9.47 21.59 4.33
C SER A 141 8.17 20.81 4.09
N PRO A 142 7.00 21.47 4.17
CA PRO A 142 5.72 20.83 3.90
C PRO A 142 5.68 20.22 2.49
N GLN A 143 5.24 18.97 2.42
CA GLN A 143 5.03 18.22 1.17
C GLN A 143 3.70 17.47 1.23
N PRO A 144 3.20 16.95 0.10
CA PRO A 144 2.00 16.13 0.11
C PRO A 144 2.08 14.96 1.10
N ASN A 145 0.97 14.73 1.82
CA ASN A 145 0.81 13.58 2.70
C ASN A 145 -0.16 12.59 2.07
N ASN A 146 0.38 11.49 1.55
CA ASN A 146 -0.34 10.41 0.90
C ASN A 146 -0.57 9.18 1.80
N LEU A 147 -0.23 9.27 3.09
CA LEU A 147 -0.58 8.24 4.05
C LEU A 147 -2.10 8.09 4.14
N ARG A 148 -2.59 6.86 4.17
CA ARG A 148 -4.02 6.57 4.30
C ARG A 148 -4.25 5.53 5.39
N THR A 149 -5.02 5.90 6.40
CA THR A 149 -5.50 4.93 7.39
C THR A 149 -6.70 4.20 6.83
N ILE A 150 -6.63 2.87 6.87
CA ILE A 150 -7.70 1.98 6.47
C ILE A 150 -8.21 1.30 7.73
N THR A 151 -9.51 1.35 7.95
CA THR A 151 -10.17 0.70 9.09
C THR A 151 -11.24 -0.25 8.57
N LEU A 152 -11.14 -1.50 9.00
CA LEU A 152 -12.00 -2.59 8.58
C LEU A 152 -12.83 -3.06 9.77
N ASP A 153 -14.15 -3.08 9.58
CA ASP A 153 -15.06 -3.79 10.47
C ASP A 153 -15.01 -5.28 10.14
N LEU A 154 -14.66 -6.10 11.12
CA LEU A 154 -14.52 -7.55 10.98
C LEU A 154 -15.81 -8.29 11.38
N THR A 155 -16.78 -7.60 11.97
CA THR A 155 -18.01 -8.22 12.51
C THR A 155 -18.92 -8.88 11.48
N PRO A 156 -19.05 -8.39 10.22
CA PRO A 156 -20.03 -8.94 9.28
C PRO A 156 -19.83 -10.40 8.87
N ARG A 157 -18.62 -10.97 9.13
CA ARG A 157 -18.31 -12.38 8.80
C ARG A 157 -17.86 -13.19 10.01
N GLY A 158 -18.17 -12.68 11.19
CA GLY A 158 -17.69 -13.21 12.46
C GLY A 158 -16.35 -12.62 12.85
N THR A 159 -16.23 -12.27 14.13
CA THR A 159 -15.03 -11.67 14.70
C THR A 159 -13.90 -12.72 14.79
N PRO A 160 -12.70 -12.42 14.33
CA PRO A 160 -11.54 -13.31 14.48
C PRO A 160 -11.21 -13.49 15.97
N LYS A 161 -10.95 -14.75 16.36
CA LYS A 161 -10.59 -15.13 17.73
C LYS A 161 -9.13 -15.59 17.76
N VAL A 162 -8.30 -14.82 18.42
CA VAL A 162 -6.90 -15.15 18.66
C VAL A 162 -6.80 -15.93 19.96
N LYS A 163 -6.13 -17.09 19.89
CA LYS A 163 -5.90 -17.99 21.02
C LYS A 163 -4.43 -18.35 21.12
N ALA A 164 -3.96 -18.64 22.33
CA ALA A 164 -2.57 -19.08 22.56
C ALA A 164 -2.18 -20.21 21.61
N ALA A 165 -0.97 -20.11 21.07
CA ALA A 165 -0.37 -21.11 20.18
C ALA A 165 -1.19 -21.47 18.93
N LYS A 166 -2.07 -20.56 18.47
CA LYS A 166 -2.85 -20.71 17.24
C LYS A 166 -2.80 -19.44 16.40
N SER A 167 -2.61 -19.62 15.10
CA SER A 167 -2.79 -18.54 14.14
C SER A 167 -4.26 -18.38 13.76
N THR A 168 -4.66 -17.13 13.55
CA THR A 168 -5.98 -16.76 13.02
C THR A 168 -5.76 -15.91 11.78
N ASN A 169 -6.31 -16.32 10.67
CA ASN A 169 -6.13 -15.62 9.39
C ASN A 169 -7.28 -14.63 9.14
N ILE A 170 -6.93 -13.41 8.73
CA ILE A 170 -7.85 -12.43 8.18
C ILE A 170 -7.50 -12.25 6.71
N HIS A 171 -8.37 -12.70 5.82
CA HIS A 171 -8.18 -12.56 4.38
C HIS A 171 -8.65 -11.17 3.93
N LEU A 172 -7.72 -10.39 3.39
CA LEU A 172 -7.99 -9.08 2.80
C LEU A 172 -8.01 -9.19 1.27
N MET A 173 -9.07 -8.71 0.65
CA MET A 173 -9.14 -8.57 -0.80
C MET A 173 -8.85 -7.12 -1.17
N VAL A 174 -7.86 -6.92 -2.03
CA VAL A 174 -7.43 -5.61 -2.50
C VAL A 174 -7.89 -5.42 -3.94
N ASP A 175 -8.76 -4.44 -4.18
CA ASP A 175 -9.21 -4.07 -5.52
C ASP A 175 -8.28 -2.97 -6.08
N ILE A 176 -7.32 -3.37 -6.89
CA ILE A 176 -6.33 -2.46 -7.48
C ILE A 176 -6.96 -1.50 -8.49
N LEU A 177 -8.07 -1.86 -9.14
CA LEU A 177 -8.77 -0.93 -10.03
C LEU A 177 -9.28 0.32 -9.31
N LYS A 178 -9.49 0.25 -7.99
CA LYS A 178 -9.85 1.44 -7.19
C LYS A 178 -8.71 2.45 -7.05
N ALA A 179 -7.48 2.08 -7.33
CA ALA A 179 -6.38 3.03 -7.45
C ALA A 179 -6.46 3.86 -8.73
N LEU A 180 -7.09 3.32 -9.78
CA LEU A 180 -7.26 3.98 -11.09
C LEU A 180 -8.63 4.65 -11.24
N ASN A 181 -9.64 4.12 -10.57
CA ASN A 181 -11.03 4.51 -10.72
C ASN A 181 -11.51 5.16 -9.42
N GLY A 182 -11.65 6.47 -9.41
CA GLY A 182 -12.07 7.26 -8.24
C GLY A 182 -13.19 8.24 -8.59
N SER A 183 -13.24 9.36 -7.89
CA SER A 183 -14.07 10.52 -8.27
C SER A 183 -13.66 11.10 -9.62
N THR A 184 -12.40 10.92 -9.99
CA THR A 184 -11.85 11.18 -11.33
C THR A 184 -11.21 9.88 -11.80
N ASN A 185 -11.66 9.38 -12.95
CA ASN A 185 -11.07 8.21 -13.56
C ASN A 185 -9.73 8.57 -14.20
N MET A 186 -8.74 7.73 -13.96
CA MET A 186 -7.42 7.92 -14.59
C MET A 186 -7.43 7.37 -16.00
N SER A 187 -6.87 8.13 -16.92
CA SER A 187 -6.62 7.70 -18.30
C SER A 187 -5.12 7.55 -18.51
N PHE A 188 -4.70 6.41 -19.01
CA PHE A 188 -3.32 6.12 -19.39
C PHE A 188 -2.87 7.00 -20.57
N ALA A 189 -3.78 7.30 -21.50
CA ALA A 189 -3.49 8.15 -22.66
C ALA A 189 -3.02 9.54 -22.24
N THR A 190 -3.55 10.08 -21.12
CA THR A 190 -3.23 11.42 -20.63
C THR A 190 -2.23 11.44 -19.48
N THR A 191 -2.17 10.36 -18.70
CA THR A 191 -1.36 10.30 -17.48
C THR A 191 -0.65 8.95 -17.40
N ALA A 192 0.47 8.84 -18.08
CA ALA A 192 1.29 7.63 -18.07
C ALA A 192 2.24 7.56 -16.86
N MET A 193 2.57 8.68 -16.23
CA MET A 193 3.53 8.72 -15.13
C MET A 193 2.99 9.54 -13.95
N ILE A 194 3.08 8.96 -12.75
CA ILE A 194 2.83 9.64 -11.48
C ILE A 194 4.00 9.36 -10.55
N HIS A 195 4.71 10.40 -10.17
CA HIS A 195 5.70 10.40 -9.10
C HIS A 195 5.26 11.45 -8.06
N SER A 196 4.41 11.07 -7.14
CA SER A 196 3.65 12.00 -6.31
C SER A 196 4.37 12.45 -5.04
N ALA A 197 5.61 12.88 -5.17
CA ALA A 197 6.23 13.73 -4.16
C ALA A 197 6.64 15.08 -4.76
N ALA A 198 6.26 15.37 -6.03
CA ALA A 198 6.58 16.62 -6.67
C ALA A 198 5.50 17.68 -6.37
N PRO A 199 5.88 18.93 -6.04
CA PRO A 199 4.93 20.04 -5.97
C PRO A 199 4.27 20.22 -7.35
N GLY A 200 2.93 20.22 -7.39
CA GLY A 200 2.17 20.54 -8.60
C GLY A 200 1.52 19.38 -9.35
N THR A 201 1.75 18.13 -8.99
CA THR A 201 0.94 17.02 -9.49
C THR A 201 -0.35 16.93 -8.67
N ALA A 202 -1.49 17.07 -9.34
CA ALA A 202 -2.79 16.88 -8.71
C ALA A 202 -2.78 15.56 -7.93
N SER A 203 -3.03 15.63 -6.62
CA SER A 203 -3.06 14.45 -5.75
C SER A 203 -4.25 13.59 -6.16
N HIS A 204 -4.03 12.66 -7.06
CA HIS A 204 -4.98 11.59 -7.30
C HIS A 204 -4.97 10.72 -6.04
N ARG A 205 -6.03 10.84 -5.25
CA ARG A 205 -6.21 10.02 -4.05
C ARG A 205 -6.46 8.59 -4.51
N ALA A 206 -5.41 7.78 -4.50
CA ALA A 206 -5.57 6.34 -4.63
C ALA A 206 -6.38 5.85 -3.42
N THR A 207 -7.62 5.49 -3.64
CA THR A 207 -8.49 4.93 -2.60
C THR A 207 -8.41 3.41 -2.71
N LEU A 208 -7.63 2.80 -1.83
CA LEU A 208 -7.64 1.36 -1.68
C LEU A 208 -8.92 0.97 -0.94
N ARG A 209 -9.86 0.36 -1.63
CA ARG A 209 -11.06 -0.20 -1.01
C ARG A 209 -10.88 -1.70 -0.87
N VAL A 210 -10.82 -2.17 0.36
CA VAL A 210 -10.81 -3.61 0.64
C VAL A 210 -12.22 -4.13 0.44
N LEU A 211 -12.40 -4.96 -0.59
CA LEU A 211 -13.66 -5.64 -0.84
C LEU A 211 -13.71 -6.93 -0.03
N ARG A 212 -14.80 -7.09 0.69
CA ARG A 212 -15.15 -8.32 1.42
C ARG A 212 -15.92 -9.23 0.48
N ARG A 213 -15.48 -10.44 0.31
CA ARG A 213 -16.30 -11.55 -0.16
C ARG A 213 -16.67 -12.46 0.99
#